data_6cd0478bb473cdeb9e6d535e9432f107
#
_entry.id   6cd0478bb473cdeb9e6d535e9432f107
#
_cell.length_a   1.000
_cell.length_b   1.000
_cell.length_c   1.000
_cell.angle_alpha   90.00
_cell.angle_beta   90.00
_cell.angle_gamma   90.00
#
_symmetry.space_group_name_H-M   'P 1'
#
loop_
_entity.id
_entity.type
_entity.pdbx_description
1 polymer ?
#
loop_
_entity_poly.entity_id
_entity_poly.type
_entity_poly.pdbx_seq_one_letter_code
_entity_poly.pdbx_strand_id
1 'polypeptide(L)'
;MAAVASLDPHIRGIIDDAAADGIPFRAKSAHFHTTWARTFSSLPELFIQPQSQQEVEKAVKLARRCRRRITTVGHAHSPSDLTCTSNWLVNLDGFKKVLSVDKETGLVVMQAGIRLWQLTEELNKHGLSFPVLGSVNEQSIAGVISTGTRGSTLKYGLLSEAISSLKIVLANGETVSCSPDENPDLFRGATLSLGALGIITEVSFRAVPAFSLHWQQTIQADYKMLDAWKQDNKLWTQSDFVRVWWLPYTRRAVVWKADIVTKEDLESGKEKNRDPPVGYYDGALGYHIYHNLLYLSRYIPRILPWVEWFVFGMQYGFKDGYTSSAVQPMDKALWMNCLYSQFVNEWAIPLHRGPEALMRLGSWLNKLKPGDPDYVDHGIPFSAEGLYVHSPVEVRVCDATVHTSAEQRNRPFLDSTVKDGPTLNLNATMYRPYDLDPPGLKRWMQGFEWLMRDLGGKPHWAKNFNVKNEEFAEWYGDDMVQWRRVRDEVDPDGLFVGPWHRQFVLDPKSAPLKFEEFEKTRHDAGRGVTVYGTRLEIEDADADVKA
;
A
#
# COMPACT_ATOMS: atom_id res chain seq x y z
N MET A 1 9.52 -33.88 -3.81
CA MET A 1 8.46 -34.93 -3.84
C MET A 1 7.71 -35.10 -2.52
N ALA A 2 8.32 -34.98 -1.34
CA ALA A 2 7.59 -35.12 -0.05
C ALA A 2 6.51 -34.03 0.20
N ALA A 3 6.66 -32.84 -0.38
CA ALA A 3 5.76 -31.69 -0.12
C ALA A 3 4.36 -31.82 -0.77
N VAL A 4 4.17 -32.72 -1.73
CA VAL A 4 2.91 -32.93 -2.46
C VAL A 4 2.13 -34.13 -1.93
N ALA A 5 2.69 -34.86 -0.96
CA ALA A 5 2.14 -36.12 -0.46
C ALA A 5 0.77 -35.97 0.25
N SER A 6 0.42 -34.77 0.72
CA SER A 6 -0.86 -34.50 1.41
C SER A 6 -2.00 -34.02 0.51
N LEU A 7 -1.74 -33.90 -0.81
CA LEU A 7 -2.74 -33.48 -1.78
C LEU A 7 -3.73 -34.61 -2.10
N ASP A 8 -4.90 -34.20 -2.57
CA ASP A 8 -5.86 -35.11 -3.19
C ASP A 8 -5.16 -35.98 -4.26
N PRO A 9 -5.36 -37.31 -4.28
CA PRO A 9 -4.71 -38.21 -5.22
C PRO A 9 -4.91 -37.82 -6.69
N HIS A 10 -6.07 -37.29 -7.06
CA HIS A 10 -6.36 -36.83 -8.41
C HIS A 10 -5.48 -35.62 -8.80
N ILE A 11 -5.34 -34.64 -7.90
CA ILE A 11 -4.47 -33.46 -8.13
C ILE A 11 -3.01 -33.89 -8.24
N ARG A 12 -2.58 -34.82 -7.38
CA ARG A 12 -1.24 -35.36 -7.42
C ARG A 12 -0.96 -36.03 -8.78
N GLY A 13 -1.90 -36.87 -9.27
CA GLY A 13 -1.77 -37.48 -10.59
C GLY A 13 -1.61 -36.45 -11.71
N ILE A 14 -2.39 -35.37 -11.71
CA ILE A 14 -2.26 -34.29 -12.71
C ILE A 14 -0.87 -33.63 -12.65
N ILE A 15 -0.34 -33.39 -11.45
CA ILE A 15 0.99 -32.77 -11.25
C ILE A 15 2.10 -33.72 -11.69
N ASP A 16 2.02 -35.01 -11.35
CA ASP A 16 2.99 -36.04 -11.70
C ASP A 16 3.02 -36.27 -13.22
N ASP A 17 1.87 -36.33 -13.87
CA ASP A 17 1.77 -36.43 -15.35
C ASP A 17 2.44 -35.23 -16.05
N ALA A 18 2.28 -34.04 -15.48
CA ALA A 18 2.88 -32.83 -16.04
C ALA A 18 4.40 -32.75 -15.83
N ALA A 19 5.00 -33.61 -15.01
CA ALA A 19 6.46 -33.65 -14.82
C ALA A 19 7.20 -34.12 -16.07
N ALA A 20 6.50 -34.79 -17.01
CA ALA A 20 7.06 -35.28 -18.25
C ALA A 20 7.59 -34.18 -19.20
N ASP A 21 7.14 -32.92 -19.05
CA ASP A 21 7.61 -31.80 -19.85
C ASP A 21 9.01 -31.27 -19.45
N GLY A 22 9.58 -31.79 -18.37
CA GLY A 22 10.89 -31.39 -17.84
C GLY A 22 10.93 -30.00 -17.16
N ILE A 23 9.83 -29.27 -17.14
CA ILE A 23 9.74 -27.96 -16.46
C ILE A 23 9.49 -28.18 -14.98
N PRO A 24 10.31 -27.63 -14.06
CA PRO A 24 10.09 -27.78 -12.63
C PRO A 24 8.75 -27.19 -12.17
N PHE A 25 8.09 -27.86 -11.21
CA PHE A 25 6.97 -27.32 -10.46
C PHE A 25 7.36 -27.23 -8.99
N ARG A 26 7.80 -26.02 -8.58
CA ARG A 26 8.35 -25.76 -7.24
C ARG A 26 7.24 -25.42 -6.25
N ALA A 27 6.61 -26.43 -5.71
CA ALA A 27 5.49 -26.29 -4.79
C ALA A 27 5.76 -27.00 -3.47
N LYS A 28 5.21 -26.47 -2.39
CA LYS A 28 5.17 -27.10 -1.06
C LYS A 28 3.79 -26.92 -0.44
N SER A 29 3.34 -27.91 0.36
CA SER A 29 2.18 -27.85 1.23
C SER A 29 2.55 -27.31 2.62
N ALA A 30 1.58 -27.13 3.49
CA ALA A 30 1.75 -26.72 4.88
C ALA A 30 2.49 -25.38 5.06
N HIS A 31 2.31 -24.44 4.12
CA HIS A 31 2.80 -23.09 4.26
C HIS A 31 1.77 -22.23 5.03
N PHE A 32 2.22 -21.57 6.09
CA PHE A 32 1.42 -20.56 6.78
C PHE A 32 1.74 -19.19 6.20
N HIS A 33 0.76 -18.63 5.47
CA HIS A 33 0.87 -17.28 4.93
C HIS A 33 0.33 -16.27 5.93
N THR A 34 1.07 -15.20 6.16
CA THR A 34 0.62 -14.06 6.96
C THR A 34 0.98 -12.76 6.26
N THR A 35 0.11 -11.76 6.37
CA THR A 35 0.45 -10.40 5.93
C THR A 35 1.58 -9.85 6.81
N TRP A 36 2.40 -8.95 6.26
CA TRP A 36 3.46 -8.31 7.02
C TRP A 36 2.92 -7.66 8.31
N ALA A 37 1.76 -7.00 8.23
CA ALA A 37 1.10 -6.36 9.36
C ALA A 37 0.53 -7.34 10.39
N ARG A 38 0.54 -8.65 10.10
CA ARG A 38 -0.03 -9.73 10.94
C ARG A 38 -1.52 -9.54 11.26
N THR A 39 -2.22 -8.83 10.40
CA THR A 39 -3.67 -8.60 10.52
C THR A 39 -4.48 -9.77 9.98
N PHE A 40 -3.94 -10.47 8.97
CA PHE A 40 -4.56 -11.61 8.33
C PHE A 40 -3.54 -12.71 8.07
N SER A 41 -4.03 -13.96 8.07
CA SER A 41 -3.26 -15.13 7.71
C SER A 41 -4.13 -16.17 7.03
N SER A 42 -3.52 -17.10 6.30
CA SER A 42 -4.20 -18.19 5.62
C SER A 42 -3.30 -19.41 5.45
N LEU A 43 -3.92 -20.55 5.13
CA LEU A 43 -3.24 -21.82 4.86
C LEU A 43 -3.52 -22.23 3.41
N PRO A 44 -2.68 -21.81 2.44
CA PRO A 44 -2.83 -22.22 1.06
C PRO A 44 -2.59 -23.74 0.91
N GLU A 45 -3.35 -24.37 0.00
CA GLU A 45 -3.17 -25.79 -0.33
C GLU A 45 -1.77 -26.04 -0.87
N LEU A 46 -1.28 -25.14 -1.76
CA LEU A 46 0.09 -25.12 -2.24
C LEU A 46 0.67 -23.70 -2.19
N PHE A 47 1.93 -23.64 -1.80
CA PHE A 47 2.80 -22.48 -1.93
C PHE A 47 3.81 -22.76 -3.04
N ILE A 48 3.77 -21.97 -4.11
CA ILE A 48 4.52 -22.19 -5.37
C ILE A 48 5.51 -21.06 -5.54
N GLN A 49 6.78 -21.38 -5.78
CA GLN A 49 7.86 -20.40 -5.96
C GLN A 49 8.57 -20.61 -7.30
N PRO A 50 8.01 -20.15 -8.42
CA PRO A 50 8.61 -20.28 -9.74
C PRO A 50 9.91 -19.47 -9.84
N GLN A 51 10.83 -19.92 -10.68
CA GLN A 51 12.12 -19.27 -10.95
C GLN A 51 12.32 -18.93 -12.44
N SER A 52 11.39 -19.32 -13.29
CA SER A 52 11.41 -19.02 -14.73
C SER A 52 10.01 -18.72 -15.25
N GLN A 53 9.96 -18.04 -16.39
CA GLN A 53 8.71 -17.75 -17.10
C GLN A 53 7.89 -19.02 -17.36
N GLN A 54 8.55 -20.08 -17.83
CA GLN A 54 7.93 -21.37 -18.10
C GLN A 54 7.34 -22.02 -16.85
N GLU A 55 7.99 -21.86 -15.69
CA GLU A 55 7.44 -22.35 -14.41
C GLU A 55 6.17 -21.58 -13.98
N VAL A 56 6.09 -20.28 -14.28
CA VAL A 56 4.86 -19.50 -14.02
C VAL A 56 3.74 -19.96 -14.93
N GLU A 57 3.99 -20.09 -16.24
CA GLU A 57 3.02 -20.59 -17.21
C GLU A 57 2.52 -21.99 -16.85
N LYS A 58 3.43 -22.87 -16.45
CA LYS A 58 3.10 -24.22 -15.97
C LYS A 58 2.22 -24.17 -14.73
N ALA A 59 2.51 -23.31 -13.75
CA ALA A 59 1.69 -23.16 -12.55
C ALA A 59 0.26 -22.76 -12.89
N VAL A 60 0.07 -21.82 -13.82
CA VAL A 60 -1.24 -21.39 -14.30
C VAL A 60 -1.99 -22.53 -15.01
N LYS A 61 -1.34 -23.22 -15.95
CA LYS A 61 -1.92 -24.35 -16.68
C LYS A 61 -2.33 -25.49 -15.73
N LEU A 62 -1.50 -25.80 -14.75
CA LEU A 62 -1.79 -26.82 -13.74
C LEU A 62 -2.96 -26.40 -12.84
N ALA A 63 -3.00 -25.15 -12.38
CA ALA A 63 -4.08 -24.65 -11.55
C ALA A 63 -5.43 -24.78 -12.26
N ARG A 64 -5.51 -24.46 -13.56
CA ARG A 64 -6.69 -24.68 -14.38
C ARG A 64 -7.11 -26.15 -14.43
N ARG A 65 -6.17 -27.05 -14.71
CA ARG A 65 -6.44 -28.50 -14.77
C ARG A 65 -6.92 -29.06 -13.43
N CYS A 66 -6.31 -28.56 -12.34
CA CYS A 66 -6.64 -28.96 -10.96
C CYS A 66 -7.89 -28.24 -10.40
N ARG A 67 -8.51 -27.32 -11.16
CA ARG A 67 -9.63 -26.48 -10.72
C ARG A 67 -9.33 -25.73 -9.43
N ARG A 68 -8.15 -25.11 -9.36
CA ARG A 68 -7.69 -24.30 -8.23
C ARG A 68 -7.46 -22.86 -8.66
N ARG A 69 -7.92 -21.92 -7.83
CA ARG A 69 -7.61 -20.51 -8.02
C ARG A 69 -6.16 -20.22 -7.66
N ILE A 70 -5.62 -19.16 -8.25
CA ILE A 70 -4.30 -18.63 -7.93
C ILE A 70 -4.44 -17.27 -7.27
N THR A 71 -3.74 -17.08 -6.17
CA THR A 71 -3.44 -15.76 -5.61
C THR A 71 -1.95 -15.52 -5.75
N THR A 72 -1.55 -14.34 -6.22
CA THR A 72 -0.14 -13.97 -6.35
C THR A 72 0.27 -13.09 -5.18
N VAL A 73 1.45 -13.32 -4.64
CA VAL A 73 2.02 -12.53 -3.55
C VAL A 73 3.50 -12.24 -3.80
N GLY A 74 3.92 -11.00 -3.49
CA GLY A 74 5.31 -10.66 -3.29
C GLY A 74 5.69 -10.83 -1.82
N HIS A 75 5.98 -9.72 -1.12
CA HIS A 75 6.37 -9.75 0.31
C HIS A 75 5.22 -9.47 1.30
N ALA A 76 3.97 -9.61 0.86
CA ALA A 76 2.76 -9.48 1.68
C ALA A 76 2.65 -8.18 2.50
N HIS A 77 3.12 -7.05 1.97
CA HIS A 77 3.05 -5.74 2.63
C HIS A 77 1.65 -5.11 2.63
N SER A 78 0.69 -5.64 1.89
CA SER A 78 -0.72 -5.24 2.01
C SER A 78 -1.27 -5.73 3.36
N PRO A 79 -1.71 -4.84 4.25
CA PRO A 79 -2.27 -5.25 5.55
C PRO A 79 -3.68 -5.84 5.45
N SER A 80 -4.32 -5.76 4.28
CA SER A 80 -5.62 -6.41 4.00
C SER A 80 -5.45 -7.89 3.65
N ASP A 81 -6.56 -8.62 3.59
CA ASP A 81 -6.59 -10.03 3.23
C ASP A 81 -6.53 -10.30 1.72
N LEU A 82 -6.19 -9.30 0.90
CA LEU A 82 -6.07 -9.40 -0.56
C LEU A 82 -5.21 -10.60 -1.02
N THR A 83 -4.13 -10.91 -0.29
CA THR A 83 -3.21 -12.00 -0.63
C THR A 83 -3.52 -13.32 0.09
N CYS A 84 -4.59 -13.36 0.90
CA CYS A 84 -4.96 -14.56 1.65
C CYS A 84 -5.77 -15.54 0.81
N THR A 85 -5.42 -16.81 0.85
CA THR A 85 -6.10 -17.86 0.07
C THR A 85 -5.97 -19.23 0.73
N SER A 86 -6.98 -20.09 0.54
CA SER A 86 -6.90 -21.53 0.81
C SER A 86 -6.55 -22.36 -0.44
N ASN A 87 -6.47 -21.71 -1.61
CA ASN A 87 -6.13 -22.34 -2.88
C ASN A 87 -4.60 -22.29 -3.11
N TRP A 88 -4.14 -22.02 -4.30
CA TRP A 88 -2.72 -21.98 -4.62
C TRP A 88 -2.18 -20.55 -4.48
N LEU A 89 -1.09 -20.41 -3.73
CA LEU A 89 -0.40 -19.15 -3.52
C LEU A 89 0.91 -19.16 -4.32
N VAL A 90 1.03 -18.26 -5.31
CA VAL A 90 2.24 -18.09 -6.12
C VAL A 90 3.04 -16.92 -5.58
N ASN A 91 4.26 -17.19 -5.15
CA ASN A 91 5.19 -16.18 -4.63
C ASN A 91 6.36 -16.00 -5.60
N LEU A 92 6.61 -14.75 -6.01
CA LEU A 92 7.61 -14.39 -7.01
C LEU A 92 8.99 -14.00 -6.42
N ASP A 93 9.26 -14.24 -5.14
CA ASP A 93 10.54 -13.88 -4.51
C ASP A 93 11.78 -14.50 -5.21
N GLY A 94 11.61 -15.63 -5.89
CA GLY A 94 12.64 -16.25 -6.73
C GLY A 94 12.83 -15.57 -8.10
N PHE A 95 11.90 -14.71 -8.49
CA PHE A 95 11.81 -14.07 -9.81
C PHE A 95 12.28 -12.62 -9.74
N LYS A 96 13.59 -12.38 -9.55
CA LYS A 96 14.14 -11.10 -9.07
C LYS A 96 15.38 -10.59 -9.82
N LYS A 97 15.59 -11.02 -11.08
CA LYS A 97 16.75 -10.58 -11.87
C LYS A 97 16.46 -9.24 -12.55
N VAL A 98 17.44 -8.35 -12.60
CA VAL A 98 17.50 -7.27 -13.59
C VAL A 98 17.97 -7.88 -14.89
N LEU A 99 17.24 -7.67 -15.97
CA LEU A 99 17.48 -8.30 -17.27
C LEU A 99 18.30 -7.39 -18.19
N SER A 100 18.00 -6.09 -18.17
CA SER A 100 18.76 -5.09 -18.91
C SER A 100 18.66 -3.70 -18.27
N VAL A 101 19.70 -2.91 -18.46
CA VAL A 101 19.77 -1.49 -18.07
C VAL A 101 20.33 -0.70 -19.25
N ASP A 102 19.52 0.18 -19.80
CA ASP A 102 19.94 1.17 -20.78
C ASP A 102 20.14 2.51 -20.06
N LYS A 103 21.40 2.94 -19.93
CA LYS A 103 21.75 4.17 -19.21
C LYS A 103 21.40 5.44 -19.99
N GLU A 104 21.32 5.38 -21.31
CA GLU A 104 21.05 6.55 -22.15
C GLU A 104 19.57 6.92 -22.08
N THR A 105 18.70 5.93 -22.17
CA THR A 105 17.24 6.13 -22.12
C THR A 105 16.65 6.03 -20.72
N GLY A 106 17.42 5.50 -19.75
CA GLY A 106 16.95 5.18 -18.42
C GLY A 106 16.02 3.95 -18.36
N LEU A 107 15.87 3.22 -19.47
CA LEU A 107 14.99 2.05 -19.50
C LEU A 107 15.63 0.85 -18.79
N VAL A 108 14.93 0.31 -17.81
CA VAL A 108 15.35 -0.85 -17.02
C VAL A 108 14.31 -1.95 -17.13
N VAL A 109 14.74 -3.15 -17.52
CA VAL A 109 13.87 -4.33 -17.63
C VAL A 109 14.22 -5.31 -16.52
N MET A 110 13.23 -5.78 -15.79
CA MET A 110 13.44 -6.65 -14.64
C MET A 110 12.31 -7.65 -14.45
N GLN A 111 12.61 -8.70 -13.69
CA GLN A 111 11.63 -9.66 -13.23
C GLN A 111 10.77 -9.07 -12.09
N ALA A 112 9.49 -9.41 -12.10
CA ALA A 112 8.45 -8.76 -11.32
C ALA A 112 8.52 -8.95 -9.80
N GLY A 113 9.23 -9.99 -9.33
CA GLY A 113 9.41 -10.29 -7.90
C GLY A 113 10.57 -9.54 -7.23
N ILE A 114 11.39 -8.77 -7.98
CA ILE A 114 12.48 -8.00 -7.40
C ILE A 114 11.95 -7.00 -6.38
N ARG A 115 12.61 -6.89 -5.22
CA ARG A 115 12.23 -5.93 -4.18
C ARG A 115 12.81 -4.56 -4.47
N LEU A 116 12.14 -3.51 -4.01
CA LEU A 116 12.57 -2.13 -4.26
C LEU A 116 14.01 -1.88 -3.78
N TRP A 117 14.40 -2.41 -2.61
CA TRP A 117 15.78 -2.23 -2.14
C TRP A 117 16.81 -2.93 -3.04
N GLN A 118 16.52 -4.15 -3.55
CA GLN A 118 17.39 -4.87 -4.48
C GLN A 118 17.52 -4.11 -5.81
N LEU A 119 16.40 -3.61 -6.32
CA LEU A 119 16.38 -2.83 -7.55
C LEU A 119 17.12 -1.50 -7.37
N THR A 120 16.97 -0.83 -6.24
CA THR A 120 17.70 0.41 -5.93
C THR A 120 19.22 0.16 -5.88
N GLU A 121 19.68 -0.91 -5.23
CA GLU A 121 21.10 -1.28 -5.23
C GLU A 121 21.63 -1.50 -6.65
N GLU A 122 20.85 -2.14 -7.51
CA GLU A 122 21.24 -2.35 -8.90
C GLU A 122 21.26 -1.06 -9.70
N LEU A 123 20.23 -0.21 -9.58
CA LEU A 123 20.17 1.09 -10.24
C LEU A 123 21.36 1.99 -9.85
N ASN A 124 21.72 2.02 -8.57
CA ASN A 124 22.82 2.81 -8.04
C ASN A 124 24.18 2.46 -8.71
N LYS A 125 24.42 1.18 -9.06
CA LYS A 125 25.63 0.75 -9.81
C LYS A 125 25.70 1.39 -11.19
N HIS A 126 24.56 1.76 -11.75
CA HIS A 126 24.44 2.38 -13.06
C HIS A 126 24.31 3.90 -13.02
N GLY A 127 24.32 4.50 -11.81
CA GLY A 127 24.08 5.94 -11.63
C GLY A 127 22.63 6.34 -11.88
N LEU A 128 21.70 5.41 -11.71
CA LEU A 128 20.26 5.58 -11.89
C LEU A 128 19.51 5.46 -10.56
N SER A 129 18.29 5.96 -10.53
CA SER A 129 17.39 5.92 -9.37
C SER A 129 15.92 5.86 -9.81
N PHE A 130 15.04 5.60 -8.86
CA PHE A 130 13.61 5.82 -9.05
C PHE A 130 13.29 7.32 -9.10
N PRO A 131 12.26 7.75 -9.86
CA PRO A 131 11.78 9.13 -9.80
C PRO A 131 11.05 9.44 -8.47
N VAL A 132 10.40 8.44 -7.91
CA VAL A 132 9.63 8.52 -6.66
C VAL A 132 9.60 7.15 -5.98
N LEU A 133 9.63 7.12 -4.64
CA LEU A 133 9.50 5.90 -3.84
C LEU A 133 8.46 6.07 -2.73
N GLY A 134 7.80 4.98 -2.39
CA GLY A 134 7.06 4.84 -1.14
C GLY A 134 7.99 4.71 0.08
N SER A 135 7.42 4.67 1.27
CA SER A 135 8.20 4.59 2.53
C SER A 135 8.80 3.21 2.80
N VAL A 136 8.30 2.14 2.15
CA VAL A 136 8.69 0.75 2.42
C VAL A 136 9.48 0.18 1.25
N ASN A 137 10.65 -0.36 1.53
CA ASN A 137 11.59 -0.88 0.53
C ASN A 137 11.51 -2.41 0.30
N GLU A 138 10.82 -3.14 1.17
CA GLU A 138 10.68 -4.60 1.09
C GLU A 138 9.59 -5.06 0.09
N GLN A 139 8.83 -4.14 -0.45
CA GLN A 139 7.81 -4.45 -1.45
C GLN A 139 8.45 -4.91 -2.77
N SER A 140 7.81 -5.87 -3.46
CA SER A 140 8.19 -6.23 -4.84
C SER A 140 7.66 -5.20 -5.85
N ILE A 141 8.34 -5.06 -7.00
CA ILE A 141 7.92 -4.11 -8.04
C ILE A 141 6.51 -4.41 -8.55
N ALA A 142 6.15 -5.68 -8.80
CA ALA A 142 4.79 -6.04 -9.19
C ALA A 142 3.77 -5.71 -8.11
N GLY A 143 4.12 -5.91 -6.83
CA GLY A 143 3.23 -5.59 -5.72
C GLY A 143 2.90 -4.10 -5.62
N VAL A 144 3.89 -3.22 -5.77
CA VAL A 144 3.68 -1.76 -5.71
C VAL A 144 2.87 -1.25 -6.89
N ILE A 145 3.08 -1.84 -8.09
CA ILE A 145 2.29 -1.54 -9.29
C ILE A 145 0.85 -1.96 -9.07
N SER A 146 0.63 -3.21 -8.68
CA SER A 146 -0.71 -3.82 -8.59
C SER A 146 -1.63 -3.19 -7.54
N THR A 147 -1.11 -2.38 -6.62
CA THR A 147 -1.91 -1.78 -5.53
C THR A 147 -1.84 -0.27 -5.45
N GLY A 148 -1.20 0.40 -6.41
CA GLY A 148 -1.20 1.87 -6.51
C GLY A 148 -0.31 2.56 -5.48
N THR A 149 0.92 2.08 -5.29
CA THR A 149 1.90 2.72 -4.40
C THR A 149 2.32 4.09 -4.92
N ARG A 150 2.50 5.04 -3.99
CA ARG A 150 2.89 6.43 -4.25
C ARG A 150 3.90 6.94 -3.22
N GLY A 151 4.62 7.99 -3.57
CA GLY A 151 5.52 8.70 -2.67
C GLY A 151 4.86 9.87 -1.95
N SER A 152 5.63 10.95 -1.71
CA SER A 152 5.11 12.20 -1.15
C SER A 152 5.76 13.40 -1.85
N THR A 153 5.24 13.71 -3.04
CA THR A 153 5.69 14.82 -3.89
C THR A 153 4.56 15.23 -4.83
N LEU A 154 4.47 16.51 -5.16
CA LEU A 154 3.56 17.01 -6.21
C LEU A 154 4.13 16.85 -7.62
N LYS A 155 5.34 16.29 -7.77
CA LYS A 155 5.96 16.07 -9.09
C LYS A 155 5.52 14.75 -9.74
N TYR A 156 4.97 13.82 -8.98
CA TYR A 156 4.56 12.49 -9.44
C TYR A 156 3.28 12.04 -8.73
N GLY A 157 2.50 11.21 -9.41
CA GLY A 157 1.37 10.49 -8.83
C GLY A 157 1.76 9.09 -8.33
N LEU A 158 1.32 8.06 -9.04
CA LEU A 158 1.63 6.66 -8.70
C LEU A 158 3.01 6.26 -9.23
N LEU A 159 3.66 5.31 -8.55
CA LEU A 159 4.91 4.72 -9.04
C LEU A 159 4.71 4.03 -10.41
N SER A 160 3.51 3.55 -10.69
CA SER A 160 3.14 2.96 -11.98
C SER A 160 3.24 3.92 -13.17
N GLU A 161 3.28 5.24 -12.98
CA GLU A 161 3.49 6.21 -14.06
C GLU A 161 4.86 6.07 -14.74
N ALA A 162 5.86 5.55 -14.02
CA ALA A 162 7.20 5.29 -14.55
C ALA A 162 7.28 3.96 -15.34
N ILE A 163 6.21 3.16 -15.37
CA ILE A 163 6.19 1.87 -16.06
C ILE A 163 5.97 2.07 -17.56
N SER A 164 6.84 1.47 -18.37
CA SER A 164 6.79 1.55 -19.84
C SER A 164 6.09 0.35 -20.47
N SER A 165 6.27 -0.85 -19.92
CA SER A 165 5.61 -2.07 -20.39
C SER A 165 5.62 -3.17 -19.34
N LEU A 166 4.74 -4.15 -19.52
CA LEU A 166 4.63 -5.33 -18.66
C LEU A 166 4.54 -6.60 -19.51
N LYS A 167 5.04 -7.74 -18.98
CA LYS A 167 4.64 -9.08 -19.44
C LYS A 167 3.81 -9.76 -18.37
N ILE A 168 2.70 -10.35 -18.79
CA ILE A 168 1.69 -10.93 -17.91
C ILE A 168 1.34 -12.33 -18.41
N VAL A 169 1.34 -13.31 -17.51
CA VAL A 169 0.78 -14.65 -17.78
C VAL A 169 -0.71 -14.59 -17.47
N LEU A 170 -1.52 -14.75 -18.51
CA LEU A 170 -2.97 -14.72 -18.44
C LEU A 170 -3.57 -16.03 -17.92
N ALA A 171 -4.88 -16.05 -17.67
CA ALA A 171 -5.58 -17.22 -17.15
C ALA A 171 -5.53 -18.45 -18.08
N ASN A 172 -5.30 -18.29 -19.38
CA ASN A 172 -5.09 -19.39 -20.32
C ASN A 172 -3.67 -19.99 -20.26
N GLY A 173 -2.76 -19.37 -19.50
CA GLY A 173 -1.34 -19.77 -19.37
C GLY A 173 -0.45 -19.26 -20.49
N GLU A 174 -0.92 -18.29 -21.28
CA GLU A 174 -0.11 -17.60 -22.29
C GLU A 174 0.48 -16.32 -21.72
N THR A 175 1.65 -15.95 -22.20
CA THR A 175 2.31 -14.69 -21.83
C THR A 175 2.00 -13.62 -22.86
N VAL A 176 1.52 -12.49 -22.40
CA VAL A 176 1.16 -11.33 -23.25
C VAL A 176 1.96 -10.11 -22.79
N SER A 177 2.47 -9.33 -23.76
CA SER A 177 3.05 -8.01 -23.51
C SER A 177 1.94 -6.96 -23.56
N CYS A 178 2.09 -5.93 -22.72
CA CYS A 178 1.23 -4.75 -22.78
C CYS A 178 2.01 -3.48 -22.46
N SER A 179 1.63 -2.40 -23.13
CA SER A 179 2.19 -1.05 -23.00
C SER A 179 1.12 -0.03 -23.40
N PRO A 180 1.39 1.29 -23.32
CA PRO A 180 0.48 2.29 -23.87
C PRO A 180 0.14 2.11 -25.34
N ASP A 181 1.05 1.51 -26.12
CA ASP A 181 0.92 1.35 -27.57
C ASP A 181 0.54 -0.09 -27.98
N GLU A 182 0.68 -1.07 -27.08
CA GLU A 182 0.36 -2.48 -27.30
C GLU A 182 -0.56 -2.98 -26.18
N ASN A 183 -1.78 -3.43 -26.51
CA ASN A 183 -2.79 -3.85 -25.53
C ASN A 183 -3.05 -2.78 -24.44
N PRO A 184 -3.38 -1.52 -24.81
CA PRO A 184 -3.43 -0.39 -23.89
C PRO A 184 -4.43 -0.56 -22.75
N ASP A 185 -5.58 -1.17 -22.98
CA ASP A 185 -6.58 -1.40 -21.93
C ASP A 185 -6.08 -2.43 -20.91
N LEU A 186 -5.39 -3.49 -21.38
CA LEU A 186 -4.74 -4.44 -20.49
C LEU A 186 -3.63 -3.74 -19.68
N PHE A 187 -2.84 -2.86 -20.29
CA PHE A 187 -1.81 -2.11 -19.60
C PHE A 187 -2.40 -1.22 -18.50
N ARG A 188 -3.44 -0.43 -18.81
CA ARG A 188 -4.14 0.40 -17.82
C ARG A 188 -4.74 -0.41 -16.67
N GLY A 189 -5.30 -1.58 -16.98
CA GLY A 189 -5.78 -2.50 -15.96
C GLY A 189 -4.66 -3.08 -15.11
N ALA A 190 -3.57 -3.51 -15.74
CA ALA A 190 -2.46 -4.21 -15.09
C ALA A 190 -1.61 -3.31 -14.18
N THR A 191 -1.48 -2.03 -14.50
CA THR A 191 -0.78 -1.02 -13.66
C THR A 191 -1.51 -0.67 -12.36
N LEU A 192 -2.69 -1.26 -12.14
CA LEU A 192 -3.36 -1.41 -10.85
C LEU A 192 -4.30 -2.62 -10.91
N SER A 193 -3.71 -3.82 -11.02
CA SER A 193 -4.43 -5.08 -11.31
C SER A 193 -5.10 -5.71 -10.10
N LEU A 194 -4.70 -5.36 -8.90
CA LEU A 194 -5.07 -6.05 -7.65
C LEU A 194 -4.79 -7.57 -7.69
N GLY A 195 -3.94 -8.02 -8.63
CA GLY A 195 -3.62 -9.42 -8.85
C GLY A 195 -4.71 -10.23 -9.59
N ALA A 196 -5.75 -9.59 -10.14
CA ALA A 196 -6.91 -10.25 -10.75
C ALA A 196 -6.85 -10.40 -12.28
N LEU A 197 -5.83 -9.86 -12.95
CA LEU A 197 -5.70 -9.87 -14.41
C LEU A 197 -4.66 -10.88 -14.92
N GLY A 198 -3.93 -11.53 -14.04
CA GLY A 198 -2.84 -12.43 -14.38
C GLY A 198 -1.65 -12.26 -13.47
N ILE A 199 -0.57 -12.98 -13.77
CA ILE A 199 0.69 -12.92 -13.04
C ILE A 199 1.67 -12.04 -13.82
N ILE A 200 1.99 -10.85 -13.31
CA ILE A 200 3.04 -10.00 -13.88
C ILE A 200 4.39 -10.68 -13.67
N THR A 201 5.14 -10.89 -14.74
CA THR A 201 6.42 -11.59 -14.71
C THR A 201 7.60 -10.69 -15.07
N GLU A 202 7.40 -9.69 -15.92
CA GLU A 202 8.41 -8.74 -16.32
C GLU A 202 7.87 -7.32 -16.27
N VAL A 203 8.70 -6.39 -15.87
CA VAL A 203 8.40 -4.97 -15.76
C VAL A 203 9.49 -4.19 -16.46
N SER A 204 9.11 -3.29 -17.37
CA SER A 204 9.98 -2.26 -17.93
C SER A 204 9.65 -0.92 -17.29
N PHE A 205 10.64 -0.26 -16.78
CA PHE A 205 10.50 0.94 -15.96
C PHE A 205 11.50 2.01 -16.42
N ARG A 206 11.09 3.27 -16.39
CA ARG A 206 11.94 4.40 -16.73
C ARG A 206 12.56 5.01 -15.48
N ALA A 207 13.85 4.75 -15.29
CA ALA A 207 14.67 5.32 -14.23
C ALA A 207 15.08 6.75 -14.56
N VAL A 208 15.49 7.50 -13.53
CA VAL A 208 16.08 8.85 -13.65
C VAL A 208 17.55 8.82 -13.20
N PRO A 209 18.38 9.82 -13.53
CA PRO A 209 19.71 9.94 -12.94
C PRO A 209 19.66 9.90 -11.42
N ALA A 210 20.63 9.22 -10.80
CA ALA A 210 20.72 9.13 -9.34
C ALA A 210 20.92 10.52 -8.72
N PHE A 211 20.22 10.79 -7.63
CA PHE A 211 20.28 12.03 -6.89
C PHE A 211 20.27 11.80 -5.38
N SER A 212 20.71 12.79 -4.64
CA SER A 212 20.57 12.85 -3.18
C SER A 212 19.46 13.81 -2.79
N LEU A 213 19.05 13.76 -1.53
CA LEU A 213 18.08 14.68 -0.95
C LEU A 213 18.73 15.44 0.21
N HIS A 214 18.67 16.76 0.16
CA HIS A 214 18.91 17.60 1.33
C HIS A 214 17.57 17.75 2.04
N TRP A 215 17.40 17.06 3.15
CA TRP A 215 16.18 17.13 3.90
C TRP A 215 16.32 17.88 5.23
N GLN A 216 15.24 18.51 5.63
CA GLN A 216 15.05 19.16 6.92
C GLN A 216 13.78 18.65 7.56
N GLN A 217 13.85 18.36 8.84
CA GLN A 217 12.73 17.87 9.64
C GLN A 217 12.54 18.78 10.85
N THR A 218 11.40 19.45 10.90
CA THR A 218 11.08 20.44 11.94
C THR A 218 9.85 19.99 12.71
N ILE A 219 9.95 19.94 14.05
CA ILE A 219 8.79 19.82 14.91
C ILE A 219 8.29 21.20 15.28
N GLN A 220 6.99 21.45 15.04
CA GLN A 220 6.37 22.75 15.23
C GLN A 220 4.92 22.64 15.66
N ALA A 221 4.34 23.75 16.16
CA ALA A 221 2.90 23.83 16.39
C ALA A 221 2.13 23.61 15.08
N ASP A 222 1.03 22.85 15.13
CA ASP A 222 0.28 22.45 13.95
C ASP A 222 -0.38 23.64 13.22
N TYR A 223 -0.74 24.70 13.93
CA TYR A 223 -1.28 25.92 13.29
C TYR A 223 -0.30 26.53 12.29
N LYS A 224 1.03 26.49 12.55
CA LYS A 224 2.05 27.01 11.62
C LYS A 224 2.07 26.21 10.32
N MET A 225 1.92 24.89 10.42
CA MET A 225 1.78 24.01 9.27
C MET A 225 0.49 24.31 8.49
N LEU A 226 -0.65 24.43 9.20
CA LEU A 226 -1.95 24.73 8.59
C LEU A 226 -1.97 26.09 7.91
N ASP A 227 -1.35 27.12 8.50
CA ASP A 227 -1.26 28.45 7.90
C ASP A 227 -0.41 28.43 6.62
N ALA A 228 0.73 27.74 6.63
CA ALA A 228 1.54 27.55 5.42
C ALA A 228 0.80 26.76 4.33
N TRP A 229 -0.09 25.85 4.71
CA TRP A 229 -0.92 25.11 3.76
C TRP A 229 -2.02 25.97 3.14
N LYS A 230 -2.73 26.76 3.97
CA LYS A 230 -3.79 27.68 3.50
C LYS A 230 -3.26 28.80 2.60
N GLN A 231 -1.97 29.14 2.69
CA GLN A 231 -1.30 30.12 1.83
C GLN A 231 -0.85 29.45 0.51
N ASP A 232 -1.75 29.30 -0.44
CA ASP A 232 -1.47 28.76 -1.79
C ASP A 232 -0.71 27.41 -1.79
N ASN A 233 -1.06 26.53 -0.86
CA ASN A 233 -0.38 25.24 -0.67
C ASN A 233 1.14 25.35 -0.44
N LYS A 234 1.62 26.47 0.08
CA LYS A 234 3.03 26.75 0.30
C LYS A 234 3.75 25.66 1.08
N LEU A 235 3.07 24.97 1.99
CA LEU A 235 3.57 23.81 2.71
C LEU A 235 4.14 22.75 1.73
N TRP A 236 3.45 22.51 0.63
CA TRP A 236 3.70 21.40 -0.30
C TRP A 236 4.50 21.79 -1.53
N THR A 237 4.52 23.10 -1.88
CA THR A 237 5.15 23.60 -3.10
C THR A 237 6.56 24.14 -2.88
N GLN A 238 7.00 24.32 -1.63
CA GLN A 238 8.30 24.89 -1.29
C GLN A 238 9.48 23.94 -1.48
N SER A 239 9.24 22.64 -1.55
CA SER A 239 10.29 21.63 -1.68
C SER A 239 9.84 20.51 -2.61
N ASP A 240 10.79 19.76 -3.13
CA ASP A 240 10.55 18.67 -4.08
C ASP A 240 9.76 17.52 -3.46
N PHE A 241 10.04 17.23 -2.21
CA PHE A 241 9.36 16.19 -1.42
C PHE A 241 8.94 16.77 -0.08
N VAL A 242 7.72 16.50 0.35
CA VAL A 242 7.19 16.96 1.65
C VAL A 242 6.38 15.84 2.29
N ARG A 243 6.61 15.61 3.57
CA ARG A 243 5.85 14.66 4.38
C ARG A 243 5.57 15.27 5.74
N VAL A 244 4.39 15.02 6.29
CA VAL A 244 4.01 15.53 7.60
C VAL A 244 3.55 14.38 8.48
N TRP A 245 3.96 14.39 9.74
CA TRP A 245 3.40 13.58 10.80
C TRP A 245 2.67 14.50 11.78
N TRP A 246 1.35 14.44 11.73
CA TRP A 246 0.50 15.25 12.59
C TRP A 246 0.24 14.55 13.92
N LEU A 247 0.38 15.30 15.01
CA LEU A 247 0.26 14.89 16.40
C LEU A 247 -0.96 15.57 17.02
N PRO A 248 -2.16 14.92 16.99
CA PRO A 248 -3.43 15.59 17.26
C PRO A 248 -3.59 16.07 18.72
N TYR A 249 -3.06 15.34 19.71
CA TYR A 249 -3.25 15.68 21.12
C TYR A 249 -2.33 16.80 21.59
N THR A 250 -1.11 16.84 21.08
CA THR A 250 -0.12 17.86 21.42
C THR A 250 -0.21 19.10 20.54
N ARG A 251 -1.09 19.10 19.56
CA ARG A 251 -1.27 20.17 18.57
C ARG A 251 0.03 20.54 17.89
N ARG A 252 0.78 19.53 17.49
CA ARG A 252 2.08 19.65 16.84
C ARG A 252 2.12 18.88 15.52
N ALA A 253 3.07 19.23 14.70
CA ALA A 253 3.38 18.52 13.47
C ALA A 253 4.90 18.41 13.31
N VAL A 254 5.35 17.26 12.82
CA VAL A 254 6.71 17.08 12.32
C VAL A 254 6.65 17.23 10.81
N VAL A 255 7.22 18.31 10.30
CA VAL A 255 7.26 18.63 8.87
C VAL A 255 8.64 18.25 8.33
N TRP A 256 8.67 17.24 7.47
CA TRP A 256 9.85 16.82 6.75
C TRP A 256 9.76 17.36 5.31
N LYS A 257 10.79 18.10 4.88
CA LYS A 257 10.93 18.69 3.54
C LYS A 257 12.26 18.30 2.96
N ALA A 258 12.32 18.04 1.67
CA ALA A 258 13.56 17.66 1.01
C ALA A 258 13.63 18.23 -0.41
N ASP A 259 14.81 18.70 -0.78
CA ASP A 259 15.12 19.21 -2.10
C ASP A 259 16.18 18.33 -2.77
N ILE A 260 16.09 18.20 -4.08
CA ILE A 260 17.00 17.40 -4.88
C ILE A 260 18.39 18.03 -4.87
N VAL A 261 19.40 17.21 -4.57
CA VAL A 261 20.83 17.51 -4.70
C VAL A 261 21.36 16.66 -5.85
N THR A 262 21.81 17.32 -6.90
CA THR A 262 22.35 16.65 -8.09
C THR A 262 23.75 16.11 -7.83
N LYS A 263 24.22 15.24 -8.73
CA LYS A 263 25.60 14.76 -8.70
C LYS A 263 26.59 15.90 -8.85
N GLU A 264 26.30 16.87 -9.71
CA GLU A 264 27.10 18.08 -9.93
C GLU A 264 27.20 18.95 -8.66
N ASP A 265 26.11 19.09 -7.89
CA ASP A 265 26.13 19.81 -6.61
C ASP A 265 27.08 19.16 -5.58
N LEU A 266 27.12 17.81 -5.57
CA LEU A 266 28.03 17.07 -4.70
C LEU A 266 29.48 17.14 -5.17
N GLU A 267 29.74 16.99 -6.48
CA GLU A 267 31.08 17.02 -7.07
C GLU A 267 31.71 18.42 -7.01
N SER A 268 30.92 19.47 -7.17
CA SER A 268 31.38 20.86 -7.01
C SER A 268 31.62 21.29 -5.57
N GLY A 269 31.18 20.46 -4.59
CA GLY A 269 31.30 20.77 -3.16
C GLY A 269 30.27 21.78 -2.65
N LYS A 270 29.28 22.16 -3.46
CA LYS A 270 28.15 23.01 -3.07
C LYS A 270 27.33 22.33 -1.96
N GLU A 271 27.16 21.00 -2.06
CA GLU A 271 26.56 20.14 -1.03
C GLU A 271 27.51 18.98 -0.68
N LYS A 272 27.34 18.42 0.54
CA LYS A 272 28.10 17.24 0.99
C LYS A 272 27.19 16.26 1.69
N ASN A 273 27.36 14.97 1.40
CA ASN A 273 26.68 13.92 2.12
C ASN A 273 26.93 14.07 3.63
N ARG A 274 25.85 13.99 4.39
CA ARG A 274 25.84 14.13 5.83
C ARG A 274 24.70 13.29 6.40
N ASP A 275 25.03 12.35 7.27
CA ASP A 275 24.03 11.56 7.97
C ASP A 275 23.26 12.38 9.01
N PRO A 276 22.02 11.98 9.35
CA PRO A 276 21.25 12.62 10.40
C PRO A 276 21.91 12.43 11.77
N PRO A 277 21.67 13.36 12.72
CA PRO A 277 22.08 13.14 14.10
C PRO A 277 21.35 11.91 14.66
N VAL A 278 22.09 11.06 15.37
CA VAL A 278 21.54 9.87 16.04
C VAL A 278 21.46 10.14 17.53
N GLY A 279 20.27 10.04 18.12
CA GLY A 279 20.03 10.20 19.54
C GLY A 279 20.05 8.87 20.30
N TYR A 280 20.19 8.92 21.62
CA TYR A 280 20.11 7.72 22.47
C TYR A 280 18.74 7.04 22.43
N TYR A 281 17.69 7.78 22.09
CA TYR A 281 16.33 7.26 21.96
C TYR A 281 16.11 6.55 20.62
N ASP A 282 16.97 6.77 19.64
CA ASP A 282 16.85 6.13 18.33
C ASP A 282 17.17 4.63 18.43
N GLY A 283 16.56 3.84 17.56
CA GLY A 283 16.80 2.41 17.52
C GLY A 283 16.04 1.60 18.59
N ALA A 284 16.70 0.58 19.17
CA ALA A 284 16.06 -0.43 20.02
C ALA A 284 15.42 0.15 21.29
N LEU A 285 16.06 1.14 21.91
CA LEU A 285 15.54 1.74 23.14
C LEU A 285 14.17 2.41 22.91
N GLY A 286 14.11 3.32 21.96
CA GLY A 286 12.87 4.01 21.62
C GLY A 286 11.78 3.05 21.11
N TYR A 287 12.18 2.05 20.30
CA TYR A 287 11.29 1.00 19.85
C TYR A 287 10.59 0.29 21.02
N HIS A 288 11.36 -0.22 22.00
CA HIS A 288 10.78 -0.96 23.12
C HIS A 288 10.00 -0.07 24.09
N ILE A 289 10.46 1.16 24.33
CA ILE A 289 9.72 2.10 25.18
C ILE A 289 8.35 2.39 24.56
N TYR A 290 8.31 2.78 23.29
CA TYR A 290 7.04 3.10 22.62
C TYR A 290 6.12 1.87 22.56
N HIS A 291 6.65 0.70 22.18
CA HIS A 291 5.86 -0.54 22.11
C HIS A 291 5.18 -0.89 23.45
N ASN A 292 5.92 -0.77 24.57
CA ASN A 292 5.36 -1.08 25.89
C ASN A 292 4.40 0.01 26.39
N LEU A 293 4.62 1.28 26.05
CA LEU A 293 3.67 2.34 26.36
C LEU A 293 2.35 2.16 25.59
N LEU A 294 2.42 1.75 24.31
CA LEU A 294 1.25 1.39 23.54
C LEU A 294 0.53 0.16 24.12
N TYR A 295 1.28 -0.84 24.60
CA TYR A 295 0.67 -1.98 25.28
C TYR A 295 -0.03 -1.56 26.58
N LEU A 296 0.59 -0.71 27.40
CA LEU A 296 0.00 -0.18 28.61
C LEU A 296 -1.28 0.64 28.32
N SER A 297 -1.28 1.38 27.21
CA SER A 297 -2.46 2.17 26.80
C SER A 297 -3.70 1.34 26.49
N ARG A 298 -3.58 0.04 26.29
CA ARG A 298 -4.74 -0.87 26.17
C ARG A 298 -5.58 -0.94 27.45
N TYR A 299 -4.93 -0.80 28.59
CA TYR A 299 -5.57 -0.82 29.92
C TYR A 299 -5.91 0.59 30.41
N ILE A 300 -5.12 1.57 30.02
CA ILE A 300 -5.26 2.97 30.43
C ILE A 300 -5.18 3.87 29.18
N PRO A 301 -6.21 3.91 28.30
CA PRO A 301 -6.12 4.62 27.02
C PRO A 301 -5.83 6.13 27.18
N ARG A 302 -6.28 6.73 28.26
CA ARG A 302 -6.08 8.17 28.60
C ARG A 302 -4.62 8.60 28.73
N ILE A 303 -3.64 7.67 28.76
CA ILE A 303 -2.22 8.02 28.77
C ILE A 303 -1.70 8.39 27.37
N LEU A 304 -2.42 8.07 26.29
CA LEU A 304 -1.94 8.28 24.91
C LEU A 304 -1.56 9.72 24.59
N PRO A 305 -2.25 10.77 25.04
CA PRO A 305 -1.79 12.15 24.83
C PRO A 305 -0.40 12.41 25.47
N TRP A 306 -0.15 11.84 26.64
CA TRP A 306 1.17 11.93 27.29
C TRP A 306 2.22 11.09 26.54
N VAL A 307 1.85 9.90 26.08
CA VAL A 307 2.73 9.04 25.26
C VAL A 307 3.14 9.76 23.97
N GLU A 308 2.19 10.42 23.30
CA GLU A 308 2.47 11.25 22.14
C GLU A 308 3.50 12.34 22.45
N TRP A 309 3.27 13.11 23.51
CA TRP A 309 4.19 14.16 23.93
C TRP A 309 5.59 13.62 24.24
N PHE A 310 5.66 12.55 25.02
CA PHE A 310 6.93 11.99 25.49
C PHE A 310 7.71 11.34 24.34
N VAL A 311 7.12 10.40 23.61
CA VAL A 311 7.79 9.62 22.57
C VAL A 311 8.27 10.52 21.44
N PHE A 312 7.39 11.37 20.91
CA PHE A 312 7.76 12.24 19.79
C PHE A 312 8.57 13.47 20.24
N GLY A 313 8.47 13.86 21.51
CA GLY A 313 9.39 14.82 22.11
C GLY A 313 10.82 14.28 22.20
N MET A 314 10.98 13.02 22.62
CA MET A 314 12.28 12.34 22.66
C MET A 314 12.87 12.13 21.25
N GLN A 315 12.04 11.82 20.28
CA GLN A 315 12.48 11.51 18.92
C GLN A 315 12.76 12.76 18.07
N TYR A 316 11.90 13.77 18.17
CA TYR A 316 11.96 14.94 17.30
C TYR A 316 12.27 16.25 18.02
N GLY A 317 12.34 16.23 19.34
CA GLY A 317 12.56 17.39 20.19
C GLY A 317 11.29 17.90 20.87
N PHE A 318 11.47 18.48 22.06
CA PHE A 318 10.38 19.08 22.85
C PHE A 318 10.14 20.56 22.50
N LYS A 319 11.17 21.23 21.99
CA LYS A 319 11.12 22.66 21.68
C LYS A 319 10.46 22.89 20.32
N ASP A 320 9.50 23.82 20.27
CA ASP A 320 8.91 24.28 19.00
C ASP A 320 9.97 24.89 18.07
N GLY A 321 9.96 24.49 16.81
CA GLY A 321 10.94 24.92 15.81
C GLY A 321 12.27 24.16 15.84
N TYR A 322 12.42 23.12 16.68
CA TYR A 322 13.63 22.28 16.61
C TYR A 322 13.71 21.59 15.27
N THR A 323 14.87 21.71 14.61
CA THR A 323 15.09 21.21 13.26
C THR A 323 16.33 20.31 13.21
N SER A 324 16.21 19.15 12.61
CA SER A 324 17.32 18.29 12.18
C SER A 324 17.42 18.27 10.66
N SER A 325 18.61 17.97 10.12
CA SER A 325 18.81 17.91 8.67
C SER A 325 19.92 16.91 8.30
N ALA A 326 19.82 16.39 7.07
CA ALA A 326 20.87 15.56 6.47
C ALA A 326 20.89 15.72 4.96
N VAL A 327 21.95 15.21 4.33
CA VAL A 327 22.07 15.06 2.87
C VAL A 327 22.40 13.61 2.60
N GLN A 328 21.47 12.90 2.00
CA GLN A 328 21.58 11.45 1.82
C GLN A 328 21.10 11.03 0.43
N PRO A 329 21.57 9.88 -0.11
CA PRO A 329 20.95 9.27 -1.27
C PRO A 329 19.43 9.16 -1.11
N MET A 330 18.70 9.33 -2.20
CA MET A 330 17.23 9.43 -2.21
C MET A 330 16.55 8.26 -1.49
N ASP A 331 17.02 7.05 -1.72
CA ASP A 331 16.50 5.84 -1.09
C ASP A 331 16.62 5.88 0.43
N LYS A 332 17.80 6.22 0.97
CA LYS A 332 18.01 6.35 2.42
C LYS A 332 17.17 7.46 3.05
N ALA A 333 16.93 8.55 2.32
CA ALA A 333 16.14 9.66 2.82
C ALA A 333 14.62 9.38 2.83
N LEU A 334 14.11 8.59 1.88
CA LEU A 334 12.68 8.32 1.73
C LEU A 334 12.21 7.08 2.49
N TRP A 335 13.06 6.08 2.67
CA TRP A 335 12.66 4.85 3.36
C TRP A 335 12.47 5.06 4.85
N MET A 336 11.50 4.34 5.40
CA MET A 336 11.16 4.36 6.82
C MET A 336 10.99 2.93 7.32
N ASN A 337 11.36 2.72 8.57
CA ASN A 337 11.09 1.46 9.24
C ASN A 337 9.63 1.40 9.69
N CYS A 338 8.92 0.35 9.30
CA CYS A 338 7.64 0.01 9.88
C CYS A 338 7.89 -0.66 11.24
N LEU A 339 7.38 -0.05 12.33
CA LEU A 339 7.79 -0.44 13.68
C LEU A 339 7.10 -1.72 14.17
N TYR A 340 5.77 -1.79 14.08
CA TYR A 340 4.98 -2.83 14.74
C TYR A 340 3.90 -3.37 13.80
N SER A 341 3.31 -4.52 14.19
CA SER A 341 2.03 -4.96 13.65
C SER A 341 1.00 -3.83 13.74
N GLN A 342 0.17 -3.65 12.70
CA GLN A 342 -0.70 -2.47 12.62
C GLN A 342 -1.90 -2.67 11.71
N PHE A 343 -3.02 -2.06 12.08
CA PHE A 343 -4.05 -1.71 11.12
C PHE A 343 -3.69 -0.39 10.45
N VAL A 344 -3.83 -0.35 9.14
CA VAL A 344 -3.52 0.84 8.34
C VAL A 344 -4.72 1.17 7.49
N ASN A 345 -5.30 2.34 7.71
CA ASN A 345 -6.34 2.90 6.88
C ASN A 345 -5.82 4.18 6.23
N GLU A 346 -5.81 4.24 4.92
CA GLU A 346 -5.27 5.37 4.16
C GLU A 346 -6.26 5.79 3.08
N TRP A 347 -6.58 7.07 3.05
CA TRP A 347 -7.51 7.64 2.07
C TRP A 347 -6.89 8.80 1.32
N ALA A 348 -7.27 8.90 0.05
CA ALA A 348 -6.92 9.98 -0.86
C ALA A 348 -8.11 10.97 -0.94
N ILE A 349 -7.86 12.25 -0.67
CA ILE A 349 -8.84 13.35 -0.80
C ILE A 349 -8.23 14.49 -1.63
N PRO A 350 -9.03 15.44 -2.14
CA PRO A 350 -8.48 16.63 -2.77
C PRO A 350 -7.57 17.42 -1.81
N LEU A 351 -6.38 17.82 -2.30
CA LEU A 351 -5.37 18.50 -1.48
C LEU A 351 -5.92 19.72 -0.71
N HIS A 352 -6.77 20.51 -1.35
CA HIS A 352 -7.35 21.73 -0.75
C HIS A 352 -8.27 21.43 0.45
N ARG A 353 -8.79 20.19 0.58
CA ARG A 353 -9.61 19.77 1.72
C ARG A 353 -8.78 19.36 2.94
N GLY A 354 -7.46 19.30 2.82
CA GLY A 354 -6.57 18.84 3.87
C GLY A 354 -6.64 19.63 5.18
N PRO A 355 -6.57 20.97 5.16
CA PRO A 355 -6.72 21.75 6.38
C PRO A 355 -8.06 21.50 7.09
N GLU A 356 -9.16 21.40 6.35
CA GLU A 356 -10.48 21.05 6.89
C GLU A 356 -10.45 19.66 7.55
N ALA A 357 -9.88 18.66 6.88
CA ALA A 357 -9.79 17.29 7.40
C ALA A 357 -9.06 17.26 8.75
N LEU A 358 -7.90 17.91 8.85
CA LEU A 358 -7.11 17.90 10.10
C LEU A 358 -7.79 18.71 11.21
N MET A 359 -8.40 19.83 10.90
CA MET A 359 -9.13 20.64 11.89
C MET A 359 -10.35 19.88 12.44
N ARG A 360 -11.14 19.24 11.57
CA ARG A 360 -12.30 18.42 11.98
C ARG A 360 -11.89 17.21 12.80
N LEU A 361 -10.83 16.47 12.39
CA LEU A 361 -10.26 15.37 13.18
C LEU A 361 -9.73 15.87 14.53
N GLY A 362 -9.03 17.01 14.54
CA GLY A 362 -8.49 17.61 15.77
C GLY A 362 -9.59 17.99 16.75
N SER A 363 -10.64 18.63 16.27
CA SER A 363 -11.82 19.01 17.07
C SER A 363 -12.51 17.77 17.66
N TRP A 364 -12.73 16.73 16.85
CA TRP A 364 -13.33 15.47 17.28
C TRP A 364 -12.50 14.73 18.31
N LEU A 365 -11.20 14.47 18.03
CA LEU A 365 -10.31 13.70 18.91
C LEU A 365 -10.06 14.40 20.25
N ASN A 366 -9.97 15.74 20.25
CA ASN A 366 -9.79 16.54 21.46
C ASN A 366 -11.10 16.92 22.14
N LYS A 367 -12.26 16.49 21.57
CA LYS A 367 -13.61 16.73 22.14
C LYS A 367 -13.88 18.22 22.38
N LEU A 368 -13.42 19.06 21.45
CA LEU A 368 -13.60 20.51 21.55
C LEU A 368 -15.10 20.87 21.46
N LYS A 369 -15.49 21.92 22.19
CA LYS A 369 -16.86 22.42 22.24
C LYS A 369 -16.92 23.81 21.63
N PRO A 370 -18.09 24.27 21.17
CA PRO A 370 -18.29 25.67 20.78
C PRO A 370 -17.78 26.64 21.85
N GLY A 371 -16.83 27.49 21.44
CA GLY A 371 -16.16 28.45 22.34
C GLY A 371 -14.74 28.03 22.76
N ASP A 372 -14.36 26.77 22.58
CA ASP A 372 -12.96 26.34 22.78
C ASP A 372 -12.06 26.89 21.66
N PRO A 373 -10.80 27.22 21.96
CA PRO A 373 -9.84 27.58 20.92
C PRO A 373 -9.72 26.47 19.86
N ASP A 374 -9.65 26.85 18.60
CA ASP A 374 -9.56 25.95 17.44
C ASP A 374 -10.75 25.00 17.24
N TYR A 375 -11.86 25.23 17.92
CA TYR A 375 -13.09 24.48 17.66
C TYR A 375 -13.54 24.67 16.21
N VAL A 376 -13.86 23.56 15.57
CA VAL A 376 -14.65 23.49 14.34
C VAL A 376 -15.72 22.42 14.50
N ASP A 377 -16.88 22.63 13.91
CA ASP A 377 -17.87 21.57 13.84
C ASP A 377 -17.29 20.42 13.00
N HIS A 378 -17.07 19.29 13.65
CA HIS A 378 -16.46 18.15 12.97
C HIS A 378 -17.45 17.34 12.13
N GLY A 379 -18.77 17.45 12.40
CA GLY A 379 -19.82 16.71 11.70
C GLY A 379 -19.79 15.19 11.87
N ILE A 380 -18.72 14.60 12.46
CA ILE A 380 -18.56 13.14 12.64
C ILE A 380 -19.65 12.65 13.61
N PRO A 381 -20.51 11.68 13.20
CA PRO A 381 -21.66 11.27 14.00
C PRO A 381 -21.31 10.33 15.17
N PHE A 382 -20.05 9.94 15.30
CA PHE A 382 -19.57 9.04 16.35
C PHE A 382 -18.94 9.81 17.50
N SER A 383 -19.27 9.42 18.74
CA SER A 383 -18.68 10.04 19.92
C SER A 383 -17.19 9.73 20.06
N ALA A 384 -16.38 10.75 20.33
CA ALA A 384 -14.97 10.58 20.71
C ALA A 384 -14.80 10.34 22.24
N GLU A 385 -15.87 10.22 23.01
CA GLU A 385 -15.77 9.99 24.46
C GLU A 385 -15.11 8.63 24.75
N GLY A 386 -14.05 8.65 25.57
CA GLY A 386 -13.23 7.47 25.82
C GLY A 386 -12.37 6.99 24.64
N LEU A 387 -12.43 7.67 23.49
CA LEU A 387 -11.57 7.35 22.34
C LEU A 387 -10.20 8.00 22.51
N TYR A 388 -9.16 7.20 22.34
CA TYR A 388 -7.77 7.64 22.24
C TYR A 388 -7.10 6.86 21.13
N VAL A 389 -6.39 7.56 20.24
CA VAL A 389 -5.77 6.97 19.04
C VAL A 389 -4.26 7.01 19.13
N HIS A 390 -3.62 6.15 18.38
CA HIS A 390 -2.17 6.17 18.25
C HIS A 390 -1.75 7.30 17.30
N SER A 391 -0.60 7.88 17.55
CA SER A 391 0.02 8.91 16.71
C SER A 391 1.25 8.35 16.00
N PRO A 392 1.70 9.01 14.95
CA PRO A 392 1.11 10.18 14.29
C PRO A 392 0.05 9.78 13.24
N VAL A 393 -0.70 10.77 12.74
CA VAL A 393 -1.40 10.67 11.45
C VAL A 393 -0.42 11.12 10.37
N GLU A 394 -0.06 10.24 9.44
CA GLU A 394 0.84 10.58 8.34
C GLU A 394 0.06 11.29 7.23
N VAL A 395 0.62 12.39 6.75
CA VAL A 395 0.05 13.24 5.70
C VAL A 395 1.03 13.31 4.54
N ARG A 396 0.60 12.85 3.36
CA ARG A 396 1.40 12.81 2.14
C ARG A 396 0.64 13.40 0.97
N VAL A 397 1.37 13.80 -0.07
CA VAL A 397 0.78 14.36 -1.28
C VAL A 397 1.31 13.63 -2.53
N CYS A 398 0.49 13.66 -3.58
CA CYS A 398 0.92 13.28 -4.91
C CYS A 398 0.06 14.03 -5.95
N ASP A 399 0.53 14.07 -7.18
CA ASP A 399 -0.23 14.64 -8.28
C ASP A 399 -0.06 13.76 -9.53
N ALA A 400 -1.09 12.98 -9.84
CA ALA A 400 -1.12 12.11 -11.00
C ALA A 400 -1.46 12.85 -12.31
N THR A 401 -1.74 14.16 -12.26
CA THR A 401 -2.05 14.95 -13.45
C THR A 401 -0.81 15.48 -14.16
N VAL A 402 0.34 15.48 -13.49
CA VAL A 402 1.60 16.07 -14.00
C VAL A 402 2.17 15.30 -15.20
N HIS A 403 2.11 13.96 -15.15
CA HIS A 403 2.71 13.08 -16.17
C HIS A 403 1.68 12.28 -16.98
N THR A 404 0.41 12.42 -16.69
CA THR A 404 -0.63 11.87 -17.56
C THR A 404 -0.79 12.78 -18.78
N SER A 405 -0.68 12.20 -19.98
CA SER A 405 -0.99 12.95 -21.21
C SER A 405 -2.40 13.53 -21.12
N ALA A 406 -2.68 14.59 -21.87
CA ALA A 406 -4.00 15.22 -21.96
C ALA A 406 -5.16 14.22 -22.22
N GLU A 407 -4.83 13.03 -22.73
CA GLU A 407 -5.77 11.96 -23.03
C GLU A 407 -5.85 10.88 -21.92
N GLN A 408 -5.14 11.05 -20.80
CA GLN A 408 -5.09 10.10 -19.66
C GLN A 408 -4.82 8.62 -20.05
N ARG A 409 -4.14 8.38 -21.18
CA ARG A 409 -3.96 7.03 -21.76
C ARG A 409 -3.24 6.04 -20.83
N ASN A 410 -2.42 6.52 -19.92
CA ASN A 410 -1.59 5.67 -19.05
C ASN A 410 -2.11 5.60 -17.62
N ARG A 411 -3.16 6.36 -17.28
CA ARG A 411 -3.71 6.35 -15.93
C ARG A 411 -4.41 5.00 -15.67
N PRO A 412 -4.08 4.30 -14.58
CA PRO A 412 -4.77 3.06 -14.22
C PRO A 412 -6.27 3.29 -14.02
N PHE A 413 -7.10 2.34 -14.44
CA PHE A 413 -8.56 2.45 -14.25
C PHE A 413 -8.95 2.60 -12.77
N LEU A 414 -8.25 1.89 -11.87
CA LEU A 414 -8.55 1.89 -10.45
C LEU A 414 -7.70 2.88 -9.64
N ASP A 415 -7.15 3.92 -10.28
CA ASP A 415 -6.38 4.96 -9.59
C ASP A 415 -7.24 5.71 -8.56
N SER A 416 -6.83 5.64 -7.31
CA SER A 416 -7.54 6.29 -6.20
C SER A 416 -7.24 7.78 -6.05
N THR A 417 -6.29 8.33 -6.82
CA THR A 417 -5.95 9.76 -6.76
C THR A 417 -7.05 10.63 -7.36
N VAL A 418 -7.05 11.90 -7.02
CA VAL A 418 -7.99 12.88 -7.57
C VAL A 418 -7.77 13.04 -9.08
N LYS A 419 -8.85 13.15 -9.84
CA LYS A 419 -8.76 13.27 -11.32
C LYS A 419 -8.27 14.64 -11.78
N ASP A 420 -8.65 15.69 -11.06
CA ASP A 420 -8.54 17.08 -11.51
C ASP A 420 -7.57 17.90 -10.63
N GLY A 421 -6.48 17.31 -10.17
CA GLY A 421 -5.47 18.04 -9.41
C GLY A 421 -4.76 17.23 -8.34
N PRO A 422 -4.03 17.92 -7.48
CA PRO A 422 -3.22 17.27 -6.46
C PRO A 422 -4.06 16.56 -5.40
N THR A 423 -3.54 15.45 -4.95
CA THR A 423 -4.13 14.54 -3.98
C THR A 423 -3.42 14.61 -2.65
N LEU A 424 -4.18 14.68 -1.57
CA LEU A 424 -3.74 14.45 -0.21
C LEU A 424 -4.01 13.01 0.19
N ASN A 425 -3.04 12.37 0.81
CA ASN A 425 -3.17 11.03 1.39
C ASN A 425 -3.03 11.13 2.91
N LEU A 426 -4.10 10.78 3.61
CA LEU A 426 -4.13 10.69 5.07
C LEU A 426 -4.07 9.23 5.50
N ASN A 427 -3.12 8.92 6.38
CA ASN A 427 -2.89 7.57 6.89
C ASN A 427 -3.23 7.51 8.38
N ALA A 428 -4.31 6.82 8.71
CA ALA A 428 -4.78 6.56 10.07
C ALA A 428 -4.32 5.17 10.52
N THR A 429 -3.17 5.11 11.18
CA THR A 429 -2.60 3.86 11.67
C THR A 429 -2.96 3.62 13.13
N MET A 430 -3.29 2.37 13.46
CA MET A 430 -3.37 1.88 14.84
C MET A 430 -2.42 0.68 15.01
N TYR A 431 -1.39 0.84 15.82
CA TYR A 431 -0.45 -0.22 16.11
C TYR A 431 -1.08 -1.32 16.97
N ARG A 432 -0.63 -2.55 16.79
CA ARG A 432 -1.08 -3.73 17.51
C ARG A 432 0.06 -4.25 18.41
N PRO A 433 0.29 -3.63 19.57
CA PRO A 433 1.36 -4.06 20.46
C PRO A 433 1.16 -5.51 20.86
N TYR A 434 2.19 -6.33 20.64
CA TYR A 434 2.16 -7.79 20.83
C TYR A 434 1.04 -8.49 20.04
N ASP A 435 0.74 -8.01 18.84
CA ASP A 435 -0.33 -8.49 17.94
C ASP A 435 -1.75 -8.39 18.52
N LEU A 436 -1.96 -7.55 19.53
CA LEU A 436 -3.23 -7.34 20.18
C LEU A 436 -3.90 -6.04 19.72
N ASP A 437 -5.20 -6.14 19.40
CA ASP A 437 -5.95 -4.99 18.89
C ASP A 437 -6.12 -3.91 19.96
N PRO A 438 -5.87 -2.63 19.64
CA PRO A 438 -6.04 -1.55 20.60
C PRO A 438 -7.52 -1.23 20.85
N PRO A 439 -7.89 -0.77 22.05
CA PRO A 439 -9.21 -0.24 22.33
C PRO A 439 -9.52 0.94 21.40
N GLY A 440 -10.78 1.06 20.98
CA GLY A 440 -11.22 2.18 20.13
C GLY A 440 -10.85 2.05 18.65
N LEU A 441 -10.16 0.97 18.23
CA LEU A 441 -9.80 0.75 16.83
C LEU A 441 -11.00 0.89 15.89
N LYS A 442 -12.10 0.19 16.17
CA LYS A 442 -13.31 0.22 15.36
C LYS A 442 -13.88 1.64 15.24
N ARG A 443 -14.04 2.34 16.38
CA ARG A 443 -14.59 3.71 16.39
C ARG A 443 -13.67 4.71 15.69
N TRP A 444 -12.36 4.57 15.86
CA TRP A 444 -11.39 5.39 15.11
C TRP A 444 -11.57 5.23 13.60
N MET A 445 -11.61 3.98 13.13
CA MET A 445 -11.78 3.70 11.70
C MET A 445 -13.13 4.21 11.18
N GLN A 446 -14.23 4.04 11.95
CA GLN A 446 -15.54 4.57 11.60
C GLN A 446 -15.55 6.08 11.41
N GLY A 447 -15.06 6.81 12.41
CA GLY A 447 -15.04 8.28 12.37
C GLY A 447 -14.14 8.82 11.28
N PHE A 448 -12.96 8.21 11.11
CA PHE A 448 -12.02 8.56 10.06
C PHE A 448 -12.60 8.34 8.67
N GLU A 449 -13.10 7.14 8.38
CA GLU A 449 -13.67 6.81 7.08
C GLU A 449 -14.92 7.63 6.75
N TRP A 450 -15.76 7.89 7.76
CA TRP A 450 -16.90 8.76 7.58
C TRP A 450 -16.47 10.16 7.10
N LEU A 451 -15.49 10.76 7.79
CA LEU A 451 -14.96 12.06 7.39
C LEU A 451 -14.31 12.02 6.00
N MET A 452 -13.58 10.97 5.69
CA MET A 452 -12.94 10.85 4.37
C MET A 452 -14.00 10.78 3.24
N ARG A 453 -15.11 10.07 3.44
CA ARG A 453 -16.24 10.05 2.50
C ARG A 453 -16.86 11.44 2.32
N ASP A 454 -17.11 12.14 3.43
CA ASP A 454 -17.67 13.48 3.42
C ASP A 454 -16.78 14.50 2.68
N LEU A 455 -15.48 14.25 2.65
CA LEU A 455 -14.48 15.03 1.92
C LEU A 455 -14.24 14.58 0.47
N GLY A 456 -15.05 13.63 -0.05
CA GLY A 456 -14.92 13.10 -1.41
C GLY A 456 -13.74 12.17 -1.61
N GLY A 457 -13.32 11.48 -0.57
CA GLY A 457 -12.16 10.61 -0.57
C GLY A 457 -12.41 9.21 -1.11
N LYS A 458 -11.30 8.51 -1.43
CA LYS A 458 -11.24 7.09 -1.81
C LYS A 458 -10.15 6.38 -1.03
N PRO A 459 -10.36 5.13 -0.56
CA PRO A 459 -9.34 4.39 0.15
C PRO A 459 -8.24 3.87 -0.78
N HIS A 460 -7.07 3.65 -0.20
CA HIS A 460 -5.97 2.96 -0.86
C HIS A 460 -6.23 1.45 -0.88
N TRP A 461 -6.20 0.84 -2.05
CA TRP A 461 -6.55 -0.57 -2.28
C TRP A 461 -5.81 -1.59 -1.41
N ALA A 462 -4.54 -1.36 -1.08
CA ALA A 462 -3.77 -2.28 -0.25
C ALA A 462 -4.14 -2.25 1.23
N LYS A 463 -4.87 -1.22 1.69
CA LYS A 463 -5.05 -0.94 3.12
C LYS A 463 -6.30 -1.60 3.71
N ASN A 464 -6.47 -1.44 5.02
CA ASN A 464 -7.67 -1.87 5.71
C ASN A 464 -8.73 -0.79 5.57
N PHE A 465 -9.88 -1.12 5.07
CA PHE A 465 -11.03 -0.22 4.93
C PHE A 465 -12.33 -1.01 5.04
N ASN A 466 -13.40 -0.31 5.36
CA ASN A 466 -14.77 -0.82 5.33
C ASN A 466 -15.62 -0.01 4.35
N VAL A 467 -15.60 -0.43 3.09
CA VAL A 467 -16.29 0.22 1.97
C VAL A 467 -17.14 -0.82 1.27
N LYS A 468 -18.33 -0.42 0.85
CA LYS A 468 -19.22 -1.29 0.08
C LYS A 468 -18.82 -1.28 -1.40
N ASN A 469 -19.13 -2.36 -2.10
CA ASN A 469 -18.83 -2.47 -3.54
C ASN A 469 -19.52 -1.36 -4.36
N GLU A 470 -20.75 -1.02 -3.96
CA GLU A 470 -21.54 0.03 -4.61
C GLU A 470 -20.86 1.40 -4.54
N GLU A 471 -20.20 1.72 -3.41
CA GLU A 471 -19.44 2.96 -3.25
C GLU A 471 -18.26 3.00 -4.23
N PHE A 472 -17.53 1.88 -4.36
CA PHE A 472 -16.45 1.78 -5.34
C PHE A 472 -16.95 1.92 -6.77
N ALA A 473 -18.08 1.29 -7.11
CA ALA A 473 -18.69 1.39 -8.42
C ALA A 473 -19.09 2.85 -8.74
N GLU A 474 -19.63 3.59 -7.77
CA GLU A 474 -19.96 5.00 -7.91
C GLU A 474 -18.69 5.87 -8.09
N TRP A 475 -17.68 5.70 -7.23
CA TRP A 475 -16.47 6.54 -7.26
C TRP A 475 -15.60 6.36 -8.49
N TYR A 476 -15.57 5.15 -9.05
CA TYR A 476 -14.77 4.85 -10.25
C TYR A 476 -15.59 4.94 -11.55
N GLY A 477 -16.90 4.78 -11.49
CA GLY A 477 -17.80 4.91 -12.64
C GLY A 477 -17.36 4.07 -13.84
N ASP A 478 -17.19 4.71 -14.99
CA ASP A 478 -16.78 4.04 -16.24
C ASP A 478 -15.43 3.33 -16.15
N ASP A 479 -14.49 3.85 -15.35
CA ASP A 479 -13.19 3.21 -15.15
C ASP A 479 -13.34 1.82 -14.49
N MET A 480 -14.27 1.65 -13.53
CA MET A 480 -14.58 0.35 -12.95
C MET A 480 -15.20 -0.60 -13.98
N VAL A 481 -16.09 -0.09 -14.83
CA VAL A 481 -16.71 -0.87 -15.92
C VAL A 481 -15.64 -1.36 -16.90
N GLN A 482 -14.71 -0.49 -17.30
CA GLN A 482 -13.62 -0.86 -18.21
C GLN A 482 -12.66 -1.87 -17.57
N TRP A 483 -12.31 -1.68 -16.30
CA TRP A 483 -11.46 -2.63 -15.58
C TRP A 483 -12.11 -4.03 -15.52
N ARG A 484 -13.41 -4.08 -15.20
CA ARG A 484 -14.18 -5.34 -15.17
C ARG A 484 -14.22 -6.00 -16.55
N ARG A 485 -14.44 -5.23 -17.63
CA ARG A 485 -14.39 -5.73 -19.01
C ARG A 485 -13.05 -6.37 -19.32
N VAL A 486 -11.94 -5.66 -19.06
CA VAL A 486 -10.59 -6.21 -19.28
C VAL A 486 -10.37 -7.48 -18.47
N ARG A 487 -10.79 -7.51 -17.21
CA ARG A 487 -10.70 -8.71 -16.37
C ARG A 487 -11.50 -9.87 -16.97
N ASP A 488 -12.71 -9.64 -17.44
CA ASP A 488 -13.58 -10.66 -18.05
C ASP A 488 -12.98 -11.22 -19.35
N GLU A 489 -12.28 -10.39 -20.12
CA GLU A 489 -11.59 -10.81 -21.34
C GLU A 489 -10.37 -11.71 -21.04
N VAL A 490 -9.56 -11.38 -20.04
CA VAL A 490 -8.30 -12.11 -19.76
C VAL A 490 -8.45 -13.25 -18.77
N ASP A 491 -9.49 -13.24 -17.95
CA ASP A 491 -9.80 -14.29 -16.95
C ASP A 491 -11.31 -14.56 -16.86
N PRO A 492 -11.97 -15.00 -17.93
CA PRO A 492 -13.44 -15.20 -17.94
C PRO A 492 -13.92 -16.22 -16.90
N ASP A 493 -13.10 -17.18 -16.55
CA ASP A 493 -13.41 -18.24 -15.59
C ASP A 493 -13.15 -17.83 -14.11
N GLY A 494 -12.40 -16.73 -13.85
CA GLY A 494 -12.09 -16.23 -12.51
C GLY A 494 -10.98 -17.02 -11.80
N LEU A 495 -9.95 -17.46 -12.53
CA LEU A 495 -8.79 -18.17 -11.98
C LEU A 495 -8.04 -17.34 -10.92
N PHE A 496 -7.92 -16.01 -11.16
CA PHE A 496 -7.20 -15.08 -10.29
C PHE A 496 -8.12 -14.32 -9.32
N VAL A 497 -9.42 -14.54 -9.39
CA VAL A 497 -10.42 -13.86 -8.57
C VAL A 497 -10.60 -14.57 -7.23
N GLY A 498 -10.33 -13.85 -6.12
CA GLY A 498 -10.56 -14.32 -4.76
C GLY A 498 -11.78 -13.67 -4.09
N PRO A 499 -12.12 -14.08 -2.86
CA PRO A 499 -13.23 -13.50 -2.09
C PRO A 499 -13.11 -11.99 -1.90
N TRP A 500 -11.89 -11.48 -1.73
CA TRP A 500 -11.63 -10.05 -1.63
C TRP A 500 -12.10 -9.30 -2.90
N HIS A 501 -11.77 -9.83 -4.07
CA HIS A 501 -12.18 -9.23 -5.35
C HIS A 501 -13.69 -9.25 -5.52
N ARG A 502 -14.33 -10.38 -5.15
CA ARG A 502 -15.80 -10.50 -5.18
C ARG A 502 -16.47 -9.45 -4.30
N GLN A 503 -15.90 -9.20 -3.14
CA GLN A 503 -16.46 -8.25 -2.18
C GLN A 503 -16.34 -6.79 -2.64
N PHE A 504 -15.22 -6.41 -3.28
CA PHE A 504 -14.90 -4.99 -3.46
C PHE A 504 -14.90 -4.50 -4.90
N VAL A 505 -14.56 -5.35 -5.89
CA VAL A 505 -14.38 -4.87 -7.27
C VAL A 505 -15.29 -5.53 -8.30
N LEU A 506 -15.72 -6.78 -8.11
CA LEU A 506 -16.63 -7.43 -9.03
C LEU A 506 -18.06 -6.94 -8.81
N ASP A 507 -18.89 -6.99 -9.87
CA ASP A 507 -20.31 -6.70 -9.72
C ASP A 507 -20.95 -7.72 -8.75
N PRO A 508 -21.51 -7.28 -7.61
CA PRO A 508 -22.11 -8.18 -6.63
C PRO A 508 -23.32 -8.93 -7.18
N LYS A 509 -23.94 -8.42 -8.24
CA LYS A 509 -25.10 -9.04 -8.92
C LYS A 509 -24.70 -10.01 -10.02
N SER A 510 -23.41 -10.05 -10.42
CA SER A 510 -22.96 -11.00 -11.43
C SER A 510 -23.02 -12.43 -10.94
N ALA A 511 -23.29 -13.37 -11.83
CA ALA A 511 -23.25 -14.80 -11.54
C ALA A 511 -21.86 -15.21 -10.98
N PRO A 512 -21.80 -16.23 -10.14
CA PRO A 512 -20.53 -16.80 -9.71
C PRO A 512 -19.68 -17.23 -10.92
N LEU A 513 -18.37 -16.93 -10.85
CA LEU A 513 -17.45 -17.38 -11.87
C LEU A 513 -17.15 -18.88 -11.70
N LYS A 514 -16.72 -19.54 -12.76
CA LYS A 514 -16.49 -20.98 -12.79
C LYS A 514 -15.57 -21.50 -11.68
N PHE A 515 -14.50 -20.76 -11.36
CA PHE A 515 -13.60 -21.15 -10.27
C PHE A 515 -14.21 -20.92 -8.87
N GLU A 516 -15.15 -19.99 -8.71
CA GLU A 516 -15.95 -19.85 -7.48
C GLU A 516 -16.92 -21.04 -7.31
N GLU A 517 -17.52 -21.53 -8.41
CA GLU A 517 -18.37 -22.73 -8.37
C GLU A 517 -17.58 -24.00 -8.04
N PHE A 518 -16.38 -24.16 -8.61
CA PHE A 518 -15.48 -25.25 -8.25
C PHE A 518 -15.12 -25.26 -6.77
N GLU A 519 -14.95 -24.09 -6.17
CA GLU A 519 -14.65 -24.00 -4.74
C GLU A 519 -15.85 -24.37 -3.87
N LYS A 520 -17.08 -23.96 -4.25
CA LYS A 520 -18.31 -24.33 -3.54
C LYS A 520 -18.61 -25.82 -3.56
N THR A 521 -18.23 -26.50 -4.65
CA THR A 521 -18.45 -27.94 -4.83
C THR A 521 -17.33 -28.82 -4.27
N ARG A 522 -16.24 -28.22 -3.75
CA ARG A 522 -15.20 -28.97 -3.08
C ARG A 522 -15.72 -29.58 -1.79
N HIS A 523 -15.78 -30.91 -1.76
CA HIS A 523 -16.06 -31.70 -0.56
C HIS A 523 -14.81 -31.81 0.34
N ASP A 524 -14.05 -30.76 0.50
CA ASP A 524 -12.97 -30.71 1.49
C ASP A 524 -13.62 -30.57 2.88
N ALA A 525 -13.99 -31.70 3.43
CA ALA A 525 -14.53 -31.78 4.81
C ALA A 525 -13.64 -30.95 5.75
N GLY A 526 -14.10 -29.78 6.16
CA GLY A 526 -13.47 -28.92 7.15
C GLY A 526 -12.40 -27.94 6.66
N ARG A 527 -12.10 -27.86 5.36
CA ARG A 527 -11.22 -26.82 4.79
C ARG A 527 -12.03 -25.74 4.08
N GLY A 528 -12.83 -25.01 4.82
CA GLY A 528 -13.36 -23.73 4.33
C GLY A 528 -12.22 -22.77 4.00
N VAL A 529 -12.51 -21.66 3.28
CA VAL A 529 -11.55 -20.55 3.11
C VAL A 529 -11.14 -20.09 4.50
N THR A 530 -10.00 -20.60 5.00
CA THR A 530 -9.54 -20.29 6.34
C THR A 530 -8.63 -19.08 6.22
N VAL A 531 -9.26 -17.91 6.18
CA VAL A 531 -8.59 -16.64 6.43
C VAL A 531 -8.74 -16.37 7.91
N TYR A 532 -7.63 -16.37 8.62
CA TYR A 532 -7.58 -15.96 10.02
C TYR A 532 -7.39 -14.45 10.08
N GLY A 533 -8.15 -13.78 10.88
CA GLY A 533 -8.21 -12.33 11.00
C GLY A 533 -9.62 -11.83 10.69
N THR A 534 -10.03 -10.81 11.40
CA THR A 534 -11.37 -10.23 11.25
C THR A 534 -11.24 -8.94 10.48
N ARG A 535 -11.93 -8.81 9.35
CA ARG A 535 -12.22 -7.50 8.80
C ARG A 535 -13.00 -6.73 9.83
N LEU A 536 -12.68 -5.44 9.99
CA LEU A 536 -13.43 -4.57 10.87
C LEU A 536 -14.80 -4.34 10.22
N GLU A 537 -15.78 -5.18 10.55
CA GLU A 537 -17.16 -4.91 10.21
C GLU A 537 -17.63 -3.73 11.06
N ILE A 538 -18.00 -2.67 10.39
CA ILE A 538 -18.56 -1.47 11.00
C ILE A 538 -20.08 -1.66 10.94
N GLU A 539 -20.72 -1.88 12.10
CA GLU A 539 -22.18 -1.89 12.20
C GLU A 539 -22.73 -0.51 11.80
N ASP A 540 -23.88 -0.47 11.13
CA ASP A 540 -24.52 0.77 10.73
C ASP A 540 -24.70 1.71 11.94
N ALA A 541 -24.48 3.02 11.69
CA ALA A 541 -24.45 4.06 12.72
C ALA A 541 -25.71 4.15 13.62
N ASP A 542 -26.81 3.50 13.21
CA ASP A 542 -28.09 3.54 13.92
C ASP A 542 -28.16 2.64 15.17
N ALA A 543 -27.19 1.76 15.38
CA ALA A 543 -27.20 0.84 16.52
C ALA A 543 -26.63 1.44 17.82
N ASP A 544 -25.69 2.40 17.71
CA ASP A 544 -24.97 2.97 18.86
C ASP A 544 -25.64 4.23 19.48
N VAL A 545 -26.70 4.77 18.87
CA VAL A 545 -27.44 5.93 19.40
C VAL A 545 -28.46 5.53 20.49
N LYS A 546 -28.67 4.22 20.70
CA LYS A 546 -29.67 3.70 21.67
C LYS A 546 -29.07 2.94 22.86
N ALA A 547 -27.75 3.00 23.08
CA ALA A 547 -27.12 2.38 24.24
C ALA A 547 -26.45 3.42 25.16
#